data_26cbc7289a8259f3e43307f4a5f3288f
#
_entry.id   26cbc7289a8259f3e43307f4a5f3288f
#
_cell.length_a   1.000
_cell.length_b   1.000
_cell.length_c   1.000
_cell.angle_alpha   90.00
_cell.angle_beta   90.00
_cell.angle_gamma   90.00
#
_symmetry.space_group_name_H-M   'P 1'
#
loop_
_entity.id
_entity.type
_entity.pdbx_description
1 polymer ?
#
loop_
_entity_poly.entity_id
_entity_poly.type
_entity_poly.pdbx_seq_one_letter_code
_entity_poly.pdbx_strand_id
1 'polypeptide(L)'
;MNDLELLWLKEFKEVTASDEKNFKPYMEYSEFADCTFYGLYAWQRNFQYAYKMYGDVLVVLEIKKDISVILFYKNGSDIFGVMQQLYELFKEADLSLTFRYVAKSQLDFYKNSAEAIGKTISYSASADDSDYIYEVGDFLCLDGKKNKGKRIGLNSLYRMYPEISIKKYEYNKNNGKNGIIEDCYHIFDQWCESHTCENCVYGCEKEVFRRFIEVFDIARHEICVSYAGEKPLSFAVNERINEDTTCCIFQKNASRIRGLTYWLNREMLLQDNDVRYLNLGEDMGINGIRIDKNSFHPCYKKEKYVVKVQ
;
A
#
# COMPACT_ATOMS: atom_id res chain seq x y z
N MET A 1 -19.56 -23.37 -16.17
CA MET A 1 -18.22 -22.94 -15.75
C MET A 1 -18.35 -21.46 -15.51
N ASN A 2 -17.98 -20.94 -14.34
CA ASN A 2 -17.98 -19.50 -14.14
C ASN A 2 -16.66 -18.93 -14.72
N ASP A 3 -16.60 -17.62 -14.94
CA ASP A 3 -15.47 -16.94 -15.58
C ASP A 3 -14.14 -17.16 -14.82
N LEU A 4 -14.22 -17.31 -13.49
CA LEU A 4 -13.12 -17.64 -12.60
C LEU A 4 -12.51 -19.02 -12.87
N GLU A 5 -13.37 -20.05 -13.09
CA GLU A 5 -12.91 -21.40 -13.39
C GLU A 5 -12.14 -21.45 -14.72
N LEU A 6 -12.52 -20.64 -15.69
CA LEU A 6 -11.85 -20.57 -17.00
C LEU A 6 -10.43 -19.99 -16.88
N LEU A 7 -10.24 -18.96 -16.06
CA LEU A 7 -8.94 -18.34 -15.82
C LEU A 7 -8.02 -19.23 -15.00
N TRP A 8 -8.54 -19.94 -13.99
CA TRP A 8 -7.79 -20.92 -13.21
C TRP A 8 -7.27 -22.08 -14.07
N LEU A 9 -8.06 -22.53 -15.05
CA LEU A 9 -7.65 -23.57 -16.02
C LEU A 9 -6.46 -23.16 -16.90
N LYS A 10 -6.11 -21.87 -16.97
CA LYS A 10 -4.92 -21.32 -17.67
C LYS A 10 -3.68 -21.19 -16.77
N GLU A 11 -3.64 -21.96 -15.68
CA GLU A 11 -2.47 -22.09 -14.79
C GLU A 11 -2.12 -20.85 -13.94
N PHE A 12 -3.08 -19.96 -13.69
CA PHE A 12 -2.92 -18.95 -12.65
C PHE A 12 -2.95 -19.61 -11.27
N LYS A 13 -2.01 -19.24 -10.41
CA LYS A 13 -1.85 -19.78 -9.05
C LYS A 13 -2.25 -18.74 -8.03
N GLU A 14 -2.90 -19.17 -6.95
CA GLU A 14 -3.15 -18.30 -5.81
C GLU A 14 -1.84 -17.80 -5.22
N VAL A 15 -1.81 -16.52 -4.79
CA VAL A 15 -0.64 -15.93 -4.11
C VAL A 15 -0.54 -16.49 -2.69
N THR A 16 0.56 -17.16 -2.39
CA THR A 16 0.86 -17.77 -1.08
C THR A 16 2.14 -17.18 -0.48
N ALA A 17 2.36 -17.41 0.82
CA ALA A 17 3.57 -16.92 1.51
C ALA A 17 4.89 -17.41 0.86
N SER A 18 4.89 -18.58 0.23
CA SER A 18 6.08 -19.16 -0.43
C SER A 18 6.43 -18.51 -1.77
N ASP A 19 5.57 -17.62 -2.28
CA ASP A 19 5.72 -17.02 -3.60
C ASP A 19 6.53 -15.72 -3.60
N GLU A 20 6.95 -15.20 -2.44
CA GLU A 20 7.76 -13.99 -2.31
C GLU A 20 8.93 -13.96 -3.31
N LYS A 21 9.64 -15.10 -3.47
CA LYS A 21 10.77 -15.22 -4.40
C LYS A 21 10.42 -14.90 -5.86
N ASN A 22 9.17 -15.11 -6.27
CA ASN A 22 8.70 -14.84 -7.64
C ASN A 22 8.40 -13.35 -7.84
N PHE A 23 8.02 -12.63 -6.77
CA PHE A 23 7.71 -11.21 -6.79
C PHE A 23 8.93 -10.33 -6.52
N LYS A 24 9.86 -10.79 -5.66
CA LYS A 24 11.04 -10.04 -5.22
C LYS A 24 11.82 -9.36 -6.36
N PRO A 25 12.05 -9.99 -7.55
CA PRO A 25 12.77 -9.35 -8.65
C PRO A 25 12.10 -8.12 -9.25
N TYR A 26 10.82 -7.88 -8.93
CA TYR A 26 10.00 -6.79 -9.48
C TYR A 26 9.67 -5.71 -8.46
N MET A 27 9.82 -5.98 -7.15
CA MET A 27 9.39 -5.07 -6.08
C MET A 27 10.15 -3.74 -6.09
N GLU A 28 11.41 -3.72 -6.50
CA GLU A 28 12.21 -2.50 -6.64
C GLU A 28 11.73 -1.56 -7.77
N TYR A 29 10.93 -2.10 -8.71
CA TYR A 29 10.32 -1.36 -9.82
C TYR A 29 8.88 -0.92 -9.50
N SER A 30 8.35 -1.27 -8.32
CA SER A 30 7.01 -0.88 -7.92
C SER A 30 6.94 0.61 -7.66
N GLU A 31 5.95 1.25 -8.24
CA GLU A 31 5.64 2.65 -7.99
C GLU A 31 4.57 2.87 -6.92
N PHE A 32 3.82 1.82 -6.58
CA PHE A 32 2.68 1.88 -5.67
C PHE A 32 2.82 0.85 -4.55
N ALA A 33 2.44 1.23 -3.34
CA ALA A 33 2.44 0.33 -2.19
C ALA A 33 1.49 -0.87 -2.36
N ASP A 34 0.41 -0.68 -3.11
CA ASP A 34 -0.54 -1.75 -3.45
C ASP A 34 0.08 -2.86 -4.31
N CYS A 35 1.20 -2.54 -4.98
CA CYS A 35 1.89 -3.44 -5.92
C CYS A 35 3.16 -4.04 -5.29
N THR A 36 3.11 -4.43 -4.02
CA THR A 36 4.16 -5.22 -3.38
C THR A 36 3.66 -6.62 -3.06
N PHE A 37 4.56 -7.60 -2.99
CA PHE A 37 4.20 -8.96 -2.56
C PHE A 37 3.48 -8.95 -1.22
N TYR A 38 3.98 -8.17 -0.27
CA TYR A 38 3.47 -8.10 1.09
C TYR A 38 2.04 -7.55 1.15
N GLY A 39 1.77 -6.50 0.36
CA GLY A 39 0.44 -5.95 0.19
C GLY A 39 -0.52 -6.97 -0.44
N LEU A 40 -0.16 -7.56 -1.57
CA LEU A 40 -0.97 -8.57 -2.25
C LEU A 40 -1.26 -9.76 -1.35
N TYR A 41 -0.25 -10.31 -0.65
CA TYR A 41 -0.45 -11.44 0.24
C TYR A 41 -1.35 -11.07 1.44
N ALA A 42 -1.13 -9.93 2.07
CA ALA A 42 -1.93 -9.49 3.20
C ALA A 42 -3.41 -9.33 2.82
N TRP A 43 -3.70 -8.73 1.66
CA TRP A 43 -5.04 -8.49 1.16
C TRP A 43 -5.65 -9.67 0.36
N GLN A 44 -4.94 -10.79 0.23
CA GLN A 44 -5.34 -11.95 -0.57
C GLN A 44 -6.79 -12.41 -0.33
N ARG A 45 -7.25 -12.47 0.93
CA ARG A 45 -8.61 -12.91 1.26
C ARG A 45 -9.69 -11.93 0.83
N ASN A 46 -9.33 -10.65 0.71
CA ASN A 46 -10.26 -9.58 0.39
C ASN A 46 -10.40 -9.36 -1.12
N PHE A 47 -9.31 -9.57 -1.87
CA PHE A 47 -9.23 -9.29 -3.30
C PHE A 47 -9.02 -10.53 -4.17
N GLN A 48 -8.62 -11.67 -3.59
CA GLN A 48 -8.38 -12.93 -4.30
C GLN A 48 -7.40 -12.76 -5.45
N TYR A 49 -6.12 -12.64 -5.12
CA TYR A 49 -5.06 -12.51 -6.13
C TYR A 49 -4.60 -13.87 -6.64
N ALA A 50 -4.47 -14.00 -7.96
CA ALA A 50 -3.86 -15.14 -8.63
C ALA A 50 -2.78 -14.65 -9.59
N TYR A 51 -1.69 -15.40 -9.79
CA TYR A 51 -0.60 -14.95 -10.64
C TYR A 51 -0.11 -16.03 -11.61
N LYS A 52 0.50 -15.58 -12.71
CA LYS A 52 1.20 -16.41 -13.68
C LYS A 52 2.38 -15.64 -14.26
N MET A 53 3.47 -16.38 -14.56
CA MET A 53 4.59 -15.83 -15.32
C MET A 53 4.34 -15.95 -16.82
N TYR A 54 4.52 -14.85 -17.55
CA TYR A 54 4.56 -14.78 -19.00
C TYR A 54 5.97 -14.33 -19.42
N GLY A 55 6.86 -15.29 -19.66
CA GLY A 55 8.28 -14.98 -19.82
C GLY A 55 8.85 -14.31 -18.56
N ASP A 56 9.33 -13.08 -18.71
CA ASP A 56 9.86 -12.25 -17.62
C ASP A 56 8.86 -11.24 -17.06
N VAL A 57 7.58 -11.36 -17.42
CA VAL A 57 6.47 -10.53 -16.88
C VAL A 57 5.67 -11.35 -15.87
N LEU A 58 5.51 -10.83 -14.67
CA LEU A 58 4.62 -11.40 -13.67
C LEU A 58 3.25 -10.74 -13.82
N VAL A 59 2.26 -11.53 -14.17
CA VAL A 59 0.86 -11.12 -14.33
C VAL A 59 0.09 -11.54 -13.09
N VAL A 60 -0.54 -10.58 -12.42
CA VAL A 60 -1.42 -10.83 -11.27
C VAL A 60 -2.84 -10.45 -11.63
N LEU A 61 -3.77 -11.34 -11.37
CA LEU A 61 -5.21 -11.09 -11.45
C LEU A 61 -5.71 -10.66 -10.09
N GLU A 62 -6.47 -9.58 -10.03
CA GLU A 62 -7.32 -9.20 -8.89
C GLU A 62 -8.74 -9.60 -9.21
N ILE A 63 -9.34 -10.48 -8.37
CA ILE A 63 -10.58 -11.19 -8.65
C ILE A 63 -11.65 -10.78 -7.61
N LYS A 64 -12.07 -9.52 -7.59
CA LYS A 64 -13.09 -9.05 -6.63
C LYS A 64 -14.49 -9.11 -7.22
N LYS A 65 -14.98 -8.04 -7.81
CA LYS A 65 -16.26 -7.97 -8.53
C LYS A 65 -16.07 -8.24 -10.02
N ASP A 66 -15.01 -7.64 -10.55
CA ASP A 66 -14.56 -7.77 -11.93
C ASP A 66 -13.12 -8.24 -11.88
N ILE A 67 -12.68 -8.97 -12.91
CA ILE A 67 -11.29 -9.41 -13.00
C ILE A 67 -10.48 -8.28 -13.61
N SER A 68 -9.42 -7.88 -12.92
CA SER A 68 -8.45 -6.91 -13.43
C SER A 68 -7.02 -7.44 -13.32
N VAL A 69 -6.14 -6.87 -14.11
CA VAL A 69 -4.75 -7.29 -14.27
C VAL A 69 -3.80 -6.28 -13.68
N ILE A 70 -2.83 -6.74 -12.91
CA ILE A 70 -1.69 -5.97 -12.45
C ILE A 70 -0.45 -6.56 -13.12
N LEU A 71 0.36 -5.74 -13.78
CA LEU A 71 1.60 -6.18 -14.42
C LEU A 71 2.81 -5.75 -13.60
N PHE A 72 3.69 -6.72 -13.36
CA PHE A 72 5.02 -6.49 -12.80
C PHE A 72 6.05 -6.86 -13.83
N TYR A 73 6.90 -5.90 -14.24
CA TYR A 73 7.87 -6.09 -15.30
C TYR A 73 9.08 -5.18 -15.13
N LYS A 74 10.14 -5.52 -15.82
CA LYS A 74 11.37 -4.73 -15.88
C LYS A 74 11.46 -3.98 -17.20
N ASN A 75 12.35 -3.01 -17.27
CA ASN A 75 12.64 -2.33 -18.53
C ASN A 75 13.10 -3.33 -19.58
N GLY A 76 12.46 -3.31 -20.76
CA GLY A 76 12.77 -4.22 -21.89
C GLY A 76 11.98 -5.52 -21.91
N SER A 77 11.10 -5.78 -20.93
CA SER A 77 10.19 -6.94 -20.97
C SER A 77 9.19 -6.83 -22.14
N ASP A 78 8.81 -7.98 -22.72
CA ASP A 78 7.84 -8.06 -23.81
C ASP A 78 6.39 -7.93 -23.34
N ILE A 79 5.99 -6.71 -22.98
CA ILE A 79 4.61 -6.43 -22.55
C ILE A 79 3.63 -6.52 -23.73
N PHE A 80 4.08 -6.23 -24.95
CA PHE A 80 3.23 -6.34 -26.14
C PHE A 80 2.74 -7.78 -26.33
N GLY A 81 3.66 -8.76 -26.34
CA GLY A 81 3.30 -10.17 -26.46
C GLY A 81 2.43 -10.66 -25.29
N VAL A 82 2.69 -10.15 -24.07
CA VAL A 82 1.85 -10.45 -22.90
C VAL A 82 0.45 -9.86 -23.05
N MET A 83 0.33 -8.60 -23.48
CA MET A 83 -0.98 -7.97 -23.69
C MET A 83 -1.81 -8.71 -24.74
N GLN A 84 -1.20 -9.15 -25.83
CA GLN A 84 -1.86 -9.94 -26.87
C GLN A 84 -2.41 -11.27 -26.29
N GLN A 85 -1.59 -12.01 -25.55
CA GLN A 85 -2.00 -13.26 -24.92
C GLN A 85 -3.13 -13.06 -23.89
N LEU A 86 -3.05 -12.00 -23.08
CA LEU A 86 -4.08 -11.66 -22.11
C LEU A 86 -5.38 -11.22 -22.82
N TYR A 87 -5.27 -10.46 -23.92
CA TYR A 87 -6.44 -10.04 -24.67
C TYR A 87 -7.22 -11.25 -25.23
N GLU A 88 -6.55 -12.22 -25.83
CA GLU A 88 -7.19 -13.44 -26.34
C GLU A 88 -7.79 -14.28 -25.19
N LEU A 89 -7.09 -14.40 -24.06
CA LEU A 89 -7.58 -15.10 -22.87
C LEU A 89 -8.87 -14.47 -22.32
N PHE A 90 -8.91 -13.14 -22.17
CA PHE A 90 -10.07 -12.43 -21.65
C PHE A 90 -11.25 -12.47 -22.64
N LYS A 91 -10.96 -12.36 -23.94
CA LYS A 91 -11.96 -12.49 -24.99
C LYS A 91 -12.61 -13.88 -25.03
N GLU A 92 -11.84 -14.96 -24.87
CA GLU A 92 -12.36 -16.32 -24.77
C GLU A 92 -13.30 -16.52 -23.58
N ALA A 93 -13.06 -15.76 -22.49
CA ALA A 93 -13.86 -15.78 -21.27
C ALA A 93 -15.06 -14.80 -21.32
N ASP A 94 -15.26 -14.07 -22.41
CA ASP A 94 -16.24 -12.97 -22.54
C ASP A 94 -16.04 -11.86 -21.47
N LEU A 95 -14.78 -11.58 -21.14
CA LEU A 95 -14.38 -10.58 -20.16
C LEU A 95 -13.67 -9.39 -20.82
N SER A 96 -13.79 -8.22 -20.21
CA SER A 96 -13.04 -7.02 -20.61
C SER A 96 -11.64 -7.03 -20.01
N LEU A 97 -10.60 -6.90 -20.84
CA LEU A 97 -9.22 -6.77 -20.33
C LEU A 97 -9.04 -5.38 -19.72
N THR A 98 -8.81 -5.36 -18.40
CA THR A 98 -8.65 -4.15 -17.61
C THR A 98 -7.37 -4.24 -16.79
N PHE A 99 -6.48 -3.26 -16.92
CA PHE A 99 -5.28 -3.13 -16.12
C PHE A 99 -5.49 -2.12 -15.00
N ARG A 100 -4.92 -2.39 -13.82
CA ARG A 100 -4.94 -1.49 -12.66
C ARG A 100 -3.53 -1.10 -12.24
N TYR A 101 -3.44 -0.06 -11.43
CA TYR A 101 -2.18 0.48 -10.91
C TYR A 101 -1.19 0.84 -12.03
N VAL A 102 -1.70 1.39 -13.12
CA VAL A 102 -0.87 1.88 -14.22
C VAL A 102 -0.40 3.30 -13.88
N ALA A 103 0.90 3.54 -13.93
CA ALA A 103 1.45 4.88 -13.74
C ALA A 103 1.22 5.76 -14.97
N LYS A 104 1.11 7.07 -14.76
CA LYS A 104 0.92 8.04 -15.87
C LYS A 104 2.00 7.92 -16.93
N SER A 105 3.25 7.68 -16.53
CA SER A 105 4.41 7.48 -17.41
C SER A 105 4.29 6.25 -18.32
N GLN A 106 3.42 5.29 -17.97
CA GLN A 106 3.22 4.04 -18.69
C GLN A 106 2.06 4.10 -19.69
N LEU A 107 1.19 5.13 -19.66
CA LEU A 107 -0.02 5.20 -20.48
C LEU A 107 0.26 5.11 -21.98
N ASP A 108 1.26 5.84 -22.49
CA ASP A 108 1.62 5.79 -23.91
C ASP A 108 2.09 4.40 -24.33
N PHE A 109 2.77 3.70 -23.44
CA PHE A 109 3.19 2.33 -23.67
C PHE A 109 2.00 1.38 -23.79
N TYR A 110 1.02 1.46 -22.86
CA TYR A 110 -0.22 0.67 -22.95
C TYR A 110 -1.03 0.99 -24.22
N LYS A 111 -1.08 2.27 -24.61
CA LYS A 111 -1.73 2.71 -25.84
C LYS A 111 -1.09 2.07 -27.07
N ASN A 112 0.23 2.20 -27.22
CA ASN A 112 0.98 1.65 -28.36
C ASN A 112 0.83 0.12 -28.42
N SER A 113 0.86 -0.57 -27.27
CA SER A 113 0.69 -2.02 -27.21
C SER A 113 -0.71 -2.46 -27.64
N ALA A 114 -1.77 -1.71 -27.28
CA ALA A 114 -3.13 -1.97 -27.73
C ALA A 114 -3.30 -1.72 -29.24
N GLU A 115 -2.76 -0.61 -29.75
CA GLU A 115 -2.79 -0.27 -31.18
C GLU A 115 -2.11 -1.36 -32.04
N ALA A 116 -1.03 -1.96 -31.56
CA ALA A 116 -0.31 -3.01 -32.26
C ALA A 116 -1.12 -4.34 -32.39
N ILE A 117 -2.12 -4.56 -31.53
CA ILE A 117 -3.08 -5.66 -31.64
C ILE A 117 -4.41 -5.22 -32.28
N GLY A 118 -4.46 -4.04 -32.91
CA GLY A 118 -5.65 -3.50 -33.56
C GLY A 118 -6.74 -3.02 -32.60
N LYS A 119 -6.37 -2.63 -31.37
CA LYS A 119 -7.23 -2.19 -30.29
C LYS A 119 -6.95 -0.75 -29.88
N THR A 120 -7.87 -0.18 -29.10
CA THR A 120 -7.72 1.12 -28.45
C THR A 120 -7.76 0.96 -26.94
N ILE A 121 -7.38 1.98 -26.21
CA ILE A 121 -7.58 2.02 -24.76
C ILE A 121 -8.47 3.19 -24.35
N SER A 122 -9.19 2.99 -23.24
CA SER A 122 -9.71 4.08 -22.40
C SER A 122 -9.05 3.99 -21.04
N TYR A 123 -8.82 5.14 -20.40
CA TYR A 123 -8.22 5.16 -19.08
C TYR A 123 -8.81 6.25 -18.18
N SER A 124 -8.79 6.01 -16.89
CA SER A 124 -9.25 6.94 -15.87
C SER A 124 -8.44 6.76 -14.58
N ALA A 125 -8.35 7.80 -13.77
CA ALA A 125 -7.84 7.74 -12.42
C ALA A 125 -8.84 8.39 -11.48
N SER A 126 -8.99 7.82 -10.27
CA SER A 126 -9.81 8.38 -9.22
C SER A 126 -8.94 9.23 -8.28
N ALA A 127 -9.41 10.42 -7.94
CA ALA A 127 -8.75 11.25 -6.94
C ALA A 127 -8.78 10.61 -5.54
N ASP A 128 -9.77 9.74 -5.29
CA ASP A 128 -9.97 9.03 -4.02
C ASP A 128 -8.96 7.90 -3.83
N ASP A 129 -8.49 7.32 -4.95
CA ASP A 129 -7.51 6.22 -4.99
C ASP A 129 -6.06 6.74 -5.19
N SER A 130 -5.85 8.05 -5.27
CA SER A 130 -4.52 8.63 -5.50
C SER A 130 -3.71 8.72 -4.21
N ASP A 131 -2.45 8.27 -4.25
CA ASP A 131 -1.55 8.31 -3.10
C ASP A 131 -1.07 9.73 -2.79
N TYR A 132 -1.02 10.07 -1.51
CA TYR A 132 -0.48 11.32 -1.00
C TYR A 132 1.03 11.21 -0.78
N ILE A 133 1.81 11.94 -1.57
CA ILE A 133 3.27 11.92 -1.53
C ILE A 133 3.80 13.19 -0.87
N TYR A 134 4.74 13.03 0.05
CA TYR A 134 5.37 14.12 0.78
C TYR A 134 6.88 14.05 0.59
N GLU A 135 7.53 15.17 0.32
CA GLU A 135 8.97 15.26 0.45
C GLU A 135 9.32 15.29 1.94
N VAL A 136 10.23 14.40 2.37
CA VAL A 136 10.54 14.18 3.80
C VAL A 136 11.01 15.48 4.47
N GLY A 137 11.88 16.27 3.80
CA GLY A 137 12.33 17.57 4.32
C GLY A 137 11.18 18.53 4.60
N ASP A 138 10.21 18.65 3.69
CA ASP A 138 9.02 19.49 3.85
C ASP A 138 8.05 18.91 4.89
N PHE A 139 7.90 17.59 4.95
CA PHE A 139 7.08 16.93 5.96
C PHE A 139 7.61 17.17 7.37
N LEU A 140 8.91 17.06 7.57
CA LEU A 140 9.57 17.29 8.85
C LEU A 140 9.65 18.78 9.23
N CYS A 141 9.60 19.70 8.27
CA CYS A 141 9.68 21.12 8.50
C CYS A 141 8.52 21.63 9.37
N LEU A 142 8.86 22.35 10.42
CA LEU A 142 7.90 22.98 11.32
C LEU A 142 7.82 24.50 11.15
N ASP A 143 8.68 25.10 10.34
CA ASP A 143 8.74 26.54 10.15
C ASP A 143 7.61 27.11 9.28
N GLY A 144 7.39 28.40 9.41
CA GLY A 144 6.45 29.15 8.58
C GLY A 144 4.96 28.98 8.98
N LYS A 145 4.14 29.80 8.33
CA LYS A 145 2.69 29.84 8.63
C LYS A 145 1.96 28.56 8.22
N LYS A 146 2.36 27.94 7.11
CA LYS A 146 1.76 26.71 6.59
C LYS A 146 1.80 25.57 7.62
N ASN A 147 2.88 25.47 8.40
CA ASN A 147 3.10 24.41 9.40
C ASN A 147 2.56 24.73 10.81
N LYS A 148 1.76 25.81 10.97
CA LYS A 148 1.14 26.16 12.27
C LYS A 148 0.32 25.01 12.86
N GLY A 149 -0.43 24.29 12.01
CA GLY A 149 -1.25 23.14 12.41
C GLY A 149 -0.41 22.02 13.02
N LYS A 150 0.71 21.65 12.35
CA LYS A 150 1.66 20.65 12.85
C LYS A 150 2.23 21.03 14.21
N ARG A 151 2.70 22.28 14.38
CA ARG A 151 3.21 22.78 15.68
C ARG A 151 2.15 22.73 16.78
N ILE A 152 0.91 23.15 16.50
CA ILE A 152 -0.16 23.12 17.48
C ILE A 152 -0.47 21.68 17.88
N GLY A 153 -0.49 20.74 16.92
CA GLY A 153 -0.68 19.31 17.18
C GLY A 153 0.40 18.75 18.08
N LEU A 154 1.67 18.97 17.76
CA LEU A 154 2.82 18.52 18.56
C LEU A 154 2.80 19.13 19.97
N ASN A 155 2.57 20.45 20.09
CA ASN A 155 2.50 21.10 21.40
C ASN A 155 1.36 20.57 22.26
N SER A 156 0.23 20.24 21.65
CA SER A 156 -0.90 19.60 22.35
C SER A 156 -0.54 18.21 22.83
N LEU A 157 0.13 17.42 21.97
CA LEU A 157 0.59 16.07 22.30
C LEU A 157 1.58 16.07 23.46
N TYR A 158 2.62 16.90 23.40
CA TYR A 158 3.65 16.99 24.47
C TYR A 158 3.10 17.51 25.79
N ARG A 159 2.05 18.35 25.78
CA ARG A 159 1.38 18.75 27.03
C ARG A 159 0.59 17.60 27.66
N MET A 160 -0.03 16.77 26.83
CA MET A 160 -0.82 15.62 27.28
C MET A 160 0.06 14.44 27.70
N TYR A 161 1.16 14.24 26.97
CA TYR A 161 2.10 13.14 27.17
C TYR A 161 3.54 13.67 27.11
N PRO A 162 4.04 14.28 28.20
CA PRO A 162 5.39 14.87 28.25
C PRO A 162 6.52 13.85 27.97
N GLU A 163 6.29 12.59 28.35
CA GLU A 163 7.27 11.49 28.21
C GLU A 163 6.86 10.52 27.10
N ILE A 164 6.16 11.01 26.05
CA ILE A 164 5.83 10.16 24.91
C ILE A 164 7.11 9.61 24.27
N SER A 165 7.12 8.32 24.00
CA SER A 165 8.25 7.61 23.43
C SER A 165 7.84 6.72 22.30
N ILE A 166 8.81 6.27 21.49
CA ILE A 166 8.64 5.32 20.40
C ILE A 166 9.51 4.09 20.66
N LYS A 167 8.96 2.90 20.39
CA LYS A 167 9.72 1.65 20.34
C LYS A 167 9.57 1.02 18.96
N LYS A 168 10.70 0.55 18.42
CA LYS A 168 10.77 -0.14 17.15
C LYS A 168 10.78 -1.64 17.36
N TYR A 169 10.14 -2.37 16.44
CA TYR A 169 10.27 -3.83 16.40
C TYR A 169 11.71 -4.23 16.08
N GLU A 170 12.31 -5.04 16.93
CA GLU A 170 13.61 -5.62 16.73
C GLU A 170 13.51 -7.13 16.76
N TYR A 171 14.04 -7.80 15.73
CA TYR A 171 14.09 -9.25 15.72
C TYR A 171 15.11 -9.76 16.74
N ASN A 172 14.61 -10.29 17.85
CA ASN A 172 15.46 -10.91 18.85
C ASN A 172 15.49 -12.42 18.66
N LYS A 173 16.64 -12.99 18.24
CA LYS A 173 16.82 -14.44 18.00
C LYS A 173 16.56 -15.29 19.25
N ASN A 174 16.60 -14.73 20.45
CA ASN A 174 16.53 -15.50 21.71
C ASN A 174 15.14 -15.51 22.35
N ASN A 175 14.21 -14.62 22.01
CA ASN A 175 12.89 -14.50 22.67
C ASN A 175 11.69 -14.42 21.73
N GLY A 176 11.85 -14.62 20.45
CA GLY A 176 10.75 -14.91 19.50
C GLY A 176 9.67 -13.84 19.25
N LYS A 177 9.41 -12.92 20.14
CA LYS A 177 8.50 -11.77 19.97
C LYS A 177 8.81 -10.78 21.07
N ASN A 178 9.30 -9.58 20.70
CA ASN A 178 9.16 -8.46 21.61
C ASN A 178 7.68 -8.04 21.55
N GLY A 179 7.06 -7.67 22.69
CA GLY A 179 5.62 -7.38 22.82
C GLY A 179 5.03 -6.31 21.89
N ILE A 180 5.82 -5.79 20.94
CA ILE A 180 5.42 -4.75 19.98
C ILE A 180 4.30 -5.23 19.04
N ILE A 181 4.35 -6.47 18.58
CA ILE A 181 3.27 -7.03 17.73
C ILE A 181 1.98 -7.19 18.53
N GLU A 182 2.08 -7.64 19.78
CA GLU A 182 0.95 -7.74 20.71
C GLU A 182 0.35 -6.35 21.01
N ASP A 183 1.20 -5.32 21.18
CA ASP A 183 0.76 -3.95 21.35
C ASP A 183 0.06 -3.40 20.10
N CYS A 184 0.51 -3.75 18.89
CA CYS A 184 -0.20 -3.42 17.65
C CYS A 184 -1.61 -4.02 17.63
N TYR A 185 -1.77 -5.29 18.03
CA TYR A 185 -3.09 -5.92 18.12
C TYR A 185 -3.97 -5.26 19.19
N HIS A 186 -3.40 -4.92 20.32
CA HIS A 186 -4.12 -4.20 21.38
C HIS A 186 -4.62 -2.83 20.89
N ILE A 187 -3.80 -2.08 20.16
CA ILE A 187 -4.20 -0.81 19.53
C ILE A 187 -5.31 -1.03 18.50
N PHE A 188 -5.23 -2.09 17.68
CA PHE A 188 -6.30 -2.45 16.75
C PHE A 188 -7.61 -2.74 17.49
N ASP A 189 -7.56 -3.47 18.61
CA ASP A 189 -8.77 -3.79 19.40
C ASP A 189 -9.44 -2.52 19.91
N GLN A 190 -8.69 -1.61 20.50
CA GLN A 190 -9.19 -0.32 20.97
C GLN A 190 -9.74 0.54 19.81
N TRP A 191 -9.07 0.50 18.65
CA TRP A 191 -9.57 1.20 17.46
C TRP A 191 -10.89 0.60 16.98
N CYS A 192 -11.01 -0.73 16.91
CA CYS A 192 -12.23 -1.43 16.51
C CYS A 192 -13.41 -1.18 17.45
N GLU A 193 -13.17 -1.06 18.76
CA GLU A 193 -14.21 -0.70 19.75
C GLU A 193 -14.86 0.67 19.47
N SER A 194 -14.11 1.59 18.88
CA SER A 194 -14.57 2.95 18.53
C SER A 194 -15.09 3.08 17.10
N HIS A 195 -15.00 2.01 16.28
CA HIS A 195 -15.39 1.99 14.88
C HIS A 195 -16.23 0.74 14.58
N THR A 196 -17.23 0.86 13.70
CA THR A 196 -18.01 -0.28 13.25
C THR A 196 -17.32 -0.94 12.04
N CYS A 197 -17.33 -2.28 11.97
CA CYS A 197 -16.77 -3.02 10.81
C CYS A 197 -17.44 -2.65 9.48
N GLU A 198 -18.66 -2.13 9.49
CA GLU A 198 -19.37 -1.62 8.31
C GLU A 198 -18.65 -0.45 7.63
N ASN A 199 -17.78 0.27 8.38
CA ASN A 199 -16.97 1.37 7.85
C ASN A 199 -15.62 0.91 7.25
N CYS A 200 -15.31 -0.38 7.30
CA CYS A 200 -14.09 -0.93 6.68
C CYS A 200 -14.33 -1.15 5.19
N VAL A 201 -13.88 -0.20 4.36
CA VAL A 201 -14.16 -0.15 2.91
C VAL A 201 -13.78 -1.44 2.18
N TYR A 202 -12.62 -2.02 2.54
CA TYR A 202 -12.06 -3.20 1.88
C TYR A 202 -12.09 -4.47 2.75
N GLY A 203 -12.72 -4.43 3.92
CA GLY A 203 -12.81 -5.55 4.86
C GLY A 203 -11.99 -5.36 6.14
N CYS A 204 -11.83 -6.42 6.93
CA CYS A 204 -11.19 -6.34 8.24
C CYS A 204 -9.67 -6.13 8.15
N GLU A 205 -9.22 -4.90 8.34
CA GLU A 205 -7.81 -4.51 8.29
C GLU A 205 -6.95 -5.17 9.40
N LYS A 206 -7.54 -5.54 10.54
CA LYS A 206 -6.85 -6.32 11.58
C LYS A 206 -6.47 -7.72 11.08
N GLU A 207 -7.35 -8.36 10.31
CA GLU A 207 -7.04 -9.65 9.67
C GLU A 207 -5.99 -9.51 8.57
N VAL A 208 -6.02 -8.40 7.83
CA VAL A 208 -4.99 -8.06 6.84
C VAL A 208 -3.63 -7.89 7.53
N PHE A 209 -3.58 -7.15 8.64
CA PHE A 209 -2.36 -7.00 9.43
C PHE A 209 -1.84 -8.34 9.97
N ARG A 210 -2.72 -9.23 10.44
CA ARG A 210 -2.34 -10.56 10.90
C ARG A 210 -1.63 -11.35 9.79
N ARG A 211 -2.16 -11.32 8.58
CA ARG A 211 -1.54 -11.98 7.41
C ARG A 211 -0.24 -11.31 7.02
N PHE A 212 -0.17 -9.98 7.06
CA PHE A 212 1.08 -9.26 6.81
C PHE A 212 2.21 -9.72 7.73
N ILE A 213 1.93 -9.94 9.03
CA ILE A 213 2.93 -10.41 10.00
C ILE A 213 3.45 -11.83 9.67
N GLU A 214 2.72 -12.64 8.91
CA GLU A 214 3.18 -13.97 8.46
C GLU A 214 4.34 -13.88 7.45
N VAL A 215 4.42 -12.79 6.69
CA VAL A 215 5.43 -12.56 5.63
C VAL A 215 6.30 -11.32 5.88
N PHE A 216 6.18 -10.70 7.04
CA PHE A 216 6.95 -9.51 7.42
C PHE A 216 8.46 -9.73 7.23
N ASP A 217 9.11 -8.80 6.52
CA ASP A 217 10.56 -8.77 6.30
C ASP A 217 11.18 -7.54 6.95
N ILE A 218 11.98 -7.71 7.98
CA ILE A 218 12.65 -6.63 8.73
C ILE A 218 13.60 -5.79 7.86
N ALA A 219 14.08 -6.33 6.74
CA ALA A 219 14.94 -5.58 5.83
C ALA A 219 14.17 -4.54 5.00
N ARG A 220 12.85 -4.69 4.89
CA ARG A 220 11.98 -3.81 4.10
C ARG A 220 10.98 -3.04 4.95
N HIS A 221 10.65 -3.56 6.12
CA HIS A 221 9.58 -3.02 6.95
C HIS A 221 10.09 -2.51 8.28
N GLU A 222 9.50 -1.43 8.72
CA GLU A 222 9.68 -0.88 10.05
C GLU A 222 8.34 -0.83 10.77
N ILE A 223 8.24 -1.47 11.94
CA ILE A 223 7.07 -1.39 12.82
C ILE A 223 7.47 -0.58 14.04
N CYS A 224 6.71 0.49 14.30
CA CYS A 224 6.91 1.34 15.46
C CYS A 224 5.62 1.50 16.26
N VAL A 225 5.74 1.50 17.57
CA VAL A 225 4.64 1.77 18.52
C VAL A 225 5.02 2.97 19.38
N SER A 226 4.08 3.89 19.55
CA SER A 226 4.21 5.01 20.47
C SER A 226 3.62 4.68 21.84
N TYR A 227 4.26 5.18 22.91
CA TYR A 227 3.88 4.90 24.31
C TYR A 227 3.77 6.16 25.14
N ALA A 228 2.83 6.14 26.10
CA ALA A 228 2.81 7.03 27.26
C ALA A 228 3.13 6.19 28.50
N GLY A 229 4.39 6.23 28.95
CA GLY A 229 4.89 5.26 29.91
C GLY A 229 4.89 3.85 29.28
N GLU A 230 4.12 2.93 29.88
CA GLU A 230 3.94 1.56 29.35
C GLU A 230 2.70 1.39 28.47
N LYS A 231 1.83 2.41 28.38
CA LYS A 231 0.60 2.34 27.61
C LYS A 231 0.83 2.58 26.13
N PRO A 232 0.55 1.62 25.22
CA PRO A 232 0.62 1.84 23.79
C PRO A 232 -0.51 2.78 23.34
N LEU A 233 -0.18 3.74 22.46
CA LEU A 233 -1.09 4.79 22.00
C LEU A 233 -1.41 4.68 20.50
N SER A 234 -0.42 4.38 19.70
CA SER A 234 -0.54 4.20 18.24
C SER A 234 0.58 3.35 17.70
N PHE A 235 0.35 2.75 16.53
CA PHE A 235 1.42 2.11 15.77
C PHE A 235 1.38 2.55 14.32
N ALA A 236 2.52 2.41 13.65
CA ALA A 236 2.65 2.51 12.21
C ALA A 236 3.59 1.45 11.69
N VAL A 237 3.34 1.02 10.45
CA VAL A 237 4.21 0.14 9.68
C VAL A 237 4.58 0.84 8.40
N ASN A 238 5.86 1.03 8.19
CA ASN A 238 6.41 1.54 6.95
C ASN A 238 7.03 0.41 6.13
N GLU A 239 6.81 0.43 4.81
CA GLU A 239 7.47 -0.43 3.83
C GLU A 239 8.36 0.42 2.92
N ARG A 240 9.62 0.03 2.73
CA ARG A 240 10.51 0.60 1.71
C ARG A 240 10.10 0.03 0.35
N ILE A 241 9.37 0.81 -0.44
CA ILE A 241 8.86 0.35 -1.74
C ILE A 241 9.90 0.47 -2.87
N ASN A 242 10.80 1.45 -2.79
CA ASN A 242 11.94 1.62 -3.70
C ASN A 242 13.09 2.37 -3.00
N GLU A 243 14.14 2.77 -3.73
CA GLU A 243 15.36 3.35 -3.17
C GLU A 243 15.14 4.65 -2.39
N ASP A 244 14.16 5.47 -2.77
CA ASP A 244 13.96 6.81 -2.21
C ASP A 244 12.60 7.01 -1.49
N THR A 245 11.72 5.98 -1.52
CA THR A 245 10.34 6.12 -1.02
C THR A 245 10.00 5.07 0.02
N THR A 246 9.54 5.53 1.18
CA THR A 246 8.88 4.69 2.18
C THR A 246 7.38 4.93 2.16
N CYS A 247 6.59 3.87 2.37
CA CYS A 247 5.13 3.93 2.43
C CYS A 247 4.62 3.50 3.80
N CYS A 248 3.76 4.30 4.42
CA CYS A 248 3.02 3.90 5.61
C CYS A 248 1.84 3.01 5.21
N ILE A 249 2.04 1.70 5.32
CA ILE A 249 1.06 0.68 4.89
C ILE A 249 0.01 0.35 5.96
N PHE A 250 0.34 0.55 7.24
CA PHE A 250 -0.62 0.49 8.35
C PHE A 250 -0.35 1.61 9.33
N GLN A 251 -1.43 2.25 9.80
CA GLN A 251 -1.37 3.18 10.92
C GLN A 251 -2.70 3.17 11.68
N LYS A 252 -2.63 2.92 12.99
CA LYS A 252 -3.78 2.98 13.89
C LYS A 252 -3.45 3.73 15.17
N ASN A 253 -4.44 4.43 15.69
CA ASN A 253 -4.39 5.07 17.00
C ASN A 253 -5.44 4.42 17.90
N ALA A 254 -5.05 4.08 19.11
CA ALA A 254 -5.96 3.52 20.13
C ALA A 254 -7.12 4.47 20.45
N SER A 255 -6.87 5.77 20.35
CA SER A 255 -7.86 6.83 20.52
C SER A 255 -7.52 8.06 19.70
N ARG A 256 -8.49 8.97 19.56
CA ARG A 256 -8.29 10.22 18.81
C ARG A 256 -7.45 11.22 19.63
N ILE A 257 -6.13 11.23 19.40
CA ILE A 257 -5.19 12.15 20.05
C ILE A 257 -4.63 13.11 19.01
N ARG A 258 -4.82 14.41 19.24
CA ARG A 258 -4.35 15.45 18.31
C ARG A 258 -2.83 15.45 18.18
N GLY A 259 -2.34 15.39 16.93
CA GLY A 259 -0.92 15.42 16.61
C GLY A 259 -0.21 14.07 16.66
N LEU A 260 -0.85 13.02 17.20
CA LEU A 260 -0.22 11.70 17.39
C LEU A 260 0.17 11.05 16.04
N THR A 261 -0.74 11.04 15.05
CA THR A 261 -0.50 10.52 13.71
C THR A 261 0.72 11.19 13.05
N TYR A 262 0.76 12.53 13.07
CA TYR A 262 1.89 13.28 12.52
C TYR A 262 3.18 13.01 13.30
N TRP A 263 3.11 13.00 14.64
CA TRP A 263 4.26 12.78 15.51
C TRP A 263 4.92 11.41 15.24
N LEU A 264 4.12 10.34 15.18
CA LEU A 264 4.65 9.00 14.96
C LEU A 264 5.37 8.88 13.60
N ASN A 265 4.74 9.34 12.51
CA ASN A 265 5.40 9.37 11.20
C ASN A 265 6.69 10.22 11.21
N ARG A 266 6.65 11.36 11.89
CA ARG A 266 7.82 12.23 12.04
C ARG A 266 8.97 11.53 12.77
N GLU A 267 8.70 10.87 13.89
CA GLU A 267 9.74 10.18 14.66
C GLU A 267 10.33 8.99 13.90
N MET A 268 9.52 8.26 13.10
CA MET A 268 10.03 7.22 12.21
C MET A 268 10.95 7.80 11.14
N LEU A 269 10.54 8.87 10.47
CA LEU A 269 11.36 9.52 9.42
C LEU A 269 12.67 10.14 9.96
N LEU A 270 12.68 10.60 11.21
CA LEU A 270 13.90 11.11 11.83
C LEU A 270 14.96 10.02 12.10
N GLN A 271 14.54 8.74 12.11
CA GLN A 271 15.41 7.58 12.27
C GLN A 271 15.85 6.98 10.92
N ASP A 272 15.17 7.32 9.82
CA ASP A 272 15.47 6.85 8.46
C ASP A 272 15.95 8.03 7.59
N ASN A 273 17.28 8.21 7.52
CA ASN A 273 17.89 9.32 6.79
C ASN A 273 18.01 9.10 5.28
N ASP A 274 17.65 7.91 4.77
CA ASP A 274 17.89 7.53 3.37
C ASP A 274 16.66 7.66 2.49
N VAL A 275 15.51 8.11 3.05
CA VAL A 275 14.28 8.32 2.29
C VAL A 275 14.11 9.78 1.89
N ARG A 276 13.73 10.00 0.65
CA ARG A 276 13.35 11.30 0.12
C ARG A 276 11.85 11.54 0.19
N TYR A 277 11.05 10.51 -0.04
CA TYR A 277 9.61 10.58 -0.09
C TYR A 277 8.91 9.68 0.92
N LEU A 278 7.87 10.23 1.54
CA LEU A 278 6.88 9.48 2.32
C LEU A 278 5.60 9.36 1.51
N ASN A 279 5.14 8.13 1.31
CA ASN A 279 3.81 7.83 0.77
C ASN A 279 2.88 7.46 1.94
N LEU A 280 1.80 8.21 2.12
CA LEU A 280 0.77 7.90 3.13
C LEU A 280 -0.46 7.18 2.54
N GLY A 281 -0.37 6.69 1.28
CA GLY A 281 -1.47 6.02 0.59
C GLY A 281 -2.62 6.97 0.23
N GLU A 282 -3.73 6.37 -0.18
CA GLU A 282 -4.94 7.04 -0.65
C GLU A 282 -5.89 7.44 0.48
N ASP A 283 -6.89 8.27 0.19
CA ASP A 283 -7.92 8.68 1.15
C ASP A 283 -9.24 7.87 1.06
N MET A 284 -9.36 7.01 0.04
CA MET A 284 -10.52 6.13 -0.18
C MET A 284 -11.87 6.88 -0.25
N GLY A 285 -11.86 8.17 -0.60
CA GLY A 285 -13.06 9.04 -0.57
C GLY A 285 -13.51 9.44 0.84
N ILE A 286 -12.77 9.07 1.90
CA ILE A 286 -13.12 9.38 3.28
C ILE A 286 -12.67 10.80 3.63
N ASN A 287 -13.63 11.71 3.82
CA ASN A 287 -13.36 13.13 4.02
C ASN A 287 -12.43 13.44 5.22
N GLY A 288 -12.57 12.69 6.33
CA GLY A 288 -11.69 12.85 7.50
C GLY A 288 -10.22 12.55 7.17
N ILE A 289 -9.96 11.45 6.46
CA ILE A 289 -8.61 11.05 6.02
C ILE A 289 -8.07 12.08 5.02
N ARG A 290 -8.90 12.54 4.08
CA ARG A 290 -8.56 13.58 3.11
C ARG A 290 -8.10 14.88 3.77
N ILE A 291 -8.83 15.35 4.78
CA ILE A 291 -8.49 16.55 5.54
C ILE A 291 -7.16 16.37 6.26
N ASP A 292 -6.96 15.26 6.94
CA ASP A 292 -5.72 14.99 7.69
C ASP A 292 -4.51 14.93 6.74
N LYS A 293 -4.60 14.16 5.65
CA LYS A 293 -3.50 14.04 4.67
C LYS A 293 -3.18 15.39 4.00
N ASN A 294 -4.18 16.16 3.60
CA ASN A 294 -3.94 17.50 3.04
C ASN A 294 -3.32 18.48 4.05
N SER A 295 -3.61 18.32 5.35
CA SER A 295 -3.05 19.17 6.41
C SER A 295 -1.53 19.04 6.56
N PHE A 296 -0.95 17.94 6.08
CA PHE A 296 0.50 17.70 6.08
C PHE A 296 1.21 18.26 4.84
N HIS A 297 0.45 18.84 3.89
CA HIS A 297 0.94 19.49 2.68
C HIS A 297 1.68 18.56 1.72
N PRO A 298 0.98 17.62 1.07
CA PRO A 298 1.59 16.74 0.08
C PRO A 298 2.23 17.55 -1.05
N CYS A 299 3.38 17.11 -1.53
CA CYS A 299 4.04 17.75 -2.69
C CYS A 299 3.32 17.42 -4.01
N TYR A 300 2.74 16.24 -4.10
CA TYR A 300 1.82 15.84 -5.18
C TYR A 300 0.95 14.64 -4.76
N LYS A 301 -0.06 14.34 -5.58
CA LYS A 301 -0.80 13.09 -5.51
C LYS A 301 -0.36 12.20 -6.67
N LYS A 302 -0.06 10.94 -6.38
CA LYS A 302 0.33 9.95 -7.37
C LYS A 302 -0.91 9.19 -7.85
N GLU A 303 -1.34 9.50 -9.08
CA GLU A 303 -2.53 8.90 -9.70
C GLU A 303 -2.29 7.45 -10.07
N LYS A 304 -3.28 6.60 -9.77
CA LYS A 304 -3.35 5.18 -10.14
C LYS A 304 -4.35 5.02 -11.27
N TYR A 305 -3.88 4.75 -12.47
CA TYR A 305 -4.75 4.62 -13.63
C TYR A 305 -5.33 3.21 -13.76
N VAL A 306 -6.61 3.17 -14.12
CA VAL A 306 -7.29 1.99 -14.64
C VAL A 306 -7.32 2.13 -16.15
N VAL A 307 -6.79 1.14 -16.88
CA VAL A 307 -6.72 1.13 -18.34
C VAL A 307 -7.56 -0.04 -18.86
N LYS A 308 -8.54 0.25 -19.73
CA LYS A 308 -9.40 -0.75 -20.39
C LYS A 308 -9.03 -0.85 -21.85
N VAL A 309 -8.80 -2.07 -22.34
CA VAL A 309 -8.61 -2.38 -23.77
C VAL A 309 -9.98 -2.55 -24.43
N GLN A 310 -10.17 -1.91 -25.61
CA GLN A 310 -11.43 -1.83 -26.34
C GLN A 310 -11.29 -2.33 -27.79
#